data_0e560800719712851e3eb3208876f98c
#
_entry.id   0e560800719712851e3eb3208876f98c
#
_cell.length_a   1.000
_cell.length_b   1.000
_cell.length_c   1.000
_cell.angle_alpha   90.00
_cell.angle_beta   90.00
_cell.angle_gamma   90.00
#
_symmetry.space_group_name_H-M   'P 1'
#
loop_
_entity.id
_entity.type
_entity.pdbx_description
1 polymer ?
#
loop_
_entity_poly.entity_id
_entity_poly.type
_entity_poly.pdbx_seq_one_letter_code
_entity_poly.pdbx_strand_id
1 'polypeptide(L)'
;MNRIQFYFKSQTAHGLHSPSIYALYCELLNPYLNRRLSYEQLIEGLQKRYSDCSLLEIQSKIDLAKTDHNTIILFEKPHDKEEIWNSLYSHPAVIQTVDLFDLGLLFFKPICPKQHFYLRKMA
;
A
#
# COMPACT_ATOMS: atom_id res chain seq x y z
N MET A 1 -9.80 10.69 -7.31
CA MET A 1 -10.88 9.93 -6.64
C MET A 1 -11.19 10.59 -5.30
N ASN A 2 -12.45 10.86 -5.02
CA ASN A 2 -12.85 11.39 -3.73
C ASN A 2 -13.16 10.24 -2.74
N ARG A 3 -13.43 10.58 -1.46
CA ARG A 3 -13.67 9.56 -0.41
C ARG A 3 -14.90 8.70 -0.69
N ILE A 4 -15.95 9.26 -1.29
CA ILE A 4 -17.17 8.51 -1.61
C ILE A 4 -16.87 7.48 -2.70
N GLN A 5 -16.20 7.88 -3.76
CA GLN A 5 -15.79 6.98 -4.83
C GLN A 5 -14.87 5.88 -4.31
N PHE A 6 -13.92 6.24 -3.44
CA PHE A 6 -13.02 5.28 -2.83
C PHE A 6 -13.79 4.26 -1.98
N TYR A 7 -14.74 4.72 -1.17
CA TYR A 7 -15.54 3.83 -0.33
C TYR A 7 -16.21 2.73 -1.15
N PHE A 8 -16.82 3.08 -2.29
CA PHE A 8 -17.50 2.10 -3.13
C PHE A 8 -16.55 1.17 -3.88
N LYS A 9 -15.34 1.60 -4.17
CA LYS A 9 -14.33 0.74 -4.82
C LYS A 9 -13.56 -0.13 -3.85
N SER A 10 -13.46 0.28 -2.59
CA SER A 10 -12.61 -0.38 -1.60
C SER A 10 -13.29 -1.60 -0.98
N GLN A 11 -12.48 -2.46 -0.41
CA GLN A 11 -12.91 -3.66 0.28
C GLN A 11 -12.29 -3.76 1.67
N THR A 12 -12.84 -4.65 2.48
CA THR A 12 -12.30 -5.02 3.80
C THR A 12 -11.76 -6.44 3.71
N ALA A 13 -11.44 -7.04 4.86
CA ALA A 13 -10.92 -8.41 4.92
C ALA A 13 -11.81 -9.43 4.19
N HIS A 14 -13.13 -9.22 4.19
CA HIS A 14 -14.07 -10.18 3.60
C HIS A 14 -13.92 -10.38 2.10
N GLY A 15 -13.45 -9.39 1.36
CA GLY A 15 -13.25 -9.48 -0.07
C GLY A 15 -11.81 -9.81 -0.49
N LEU A 16 -10.93 -10.04 0.48
CA LEU A 16 -9.50 -10.10 0.24
C LEU A 16 -9.03 -11.56 0.10
N HIS A 17 -8.58 -11.92 -1.11
CA HIS A 17 -8.17 -13.29 -1.43
C HIS A 17 -6.65 -13.50 -1.47
N SER A 18 -5.85 -12.48 -1.23
CA SER A 18 -4.39 -12.59 -1.14
C SER A 18 -4.00 -12.86 0.31
N PRO A 19 -3.46 -14.06 0.66
CA PRO A 19 -3.11 -14.37 2.05
C PRO A 19 -2.11 -13.37 2.67
N SER A 20 -1.11 -12.94 1.93
CA SER A 20 -0.11 -12.01 2.43
C SER A 20 -0.70 -10.63 2.71
N ILE A 21 -1.55 -10.13 1.81
CA ILE A 21 -2.21 -8.84 1.99
C ILE A 21 -3.29 -8.95 3.07
N TYR A 22 -4.00 -10.06 3.16
CA TYR A 22 -4.97 -10.31 4.23
C TYR A 22 -4.31 -10.19 5.61
N ALA A 23 -3.19 -10.89 5.80
CA ALA A 23 -2.47 -10.85 7.08
C ALA A 23 -1.95 -9.44 7.38
N LEU A 24 -1.36 -8.78 6.39
CA LEU A 24 -0.91 -7.38 6.52
C LEU A 24 -2.07 -6.46 6.91
N TYR A 25 -3.21 -6.61 6.25
CA TYR A 25 -4.40 -5.81 6.52
C TYR A 25 -4.87 -6.00 7.97
N CYS A 26 -5.04 -7.24 8.41
CA CYS A 26 -5.55 -7.52 9.76
C CYS A 26 -4.57 -7.08 10.86
N GLU A 27 -3.28 -7.28 10.65
CA GLU A 27 -2.27 -7.02 11.67
C GLU A 27 -1.83 -5.55 11.75
N LEU A 28 -1.76 -4.85 10.63
CA LEU A 28 -1.19 -3.50 10.59
C LEU A 28 -2.10 -2.45 9.96
N LEU A 29 -2.66 -2.72 8.77
CA LEU A 29 -3.36 -1.68 8.02
C LEU A 29 -4.70 -1.31 8.64
N ASN A 30 -5.50 -2.29 9.03
CA ASN A 30 -6.79 -2.02 9.68
C ASN A 30 -6.60 -1.33 11.05
N PRO A 31 -5.66 -1.79 11.93
CA PRO A 31 -5.37 -1.03 13.15
C PRO A 31 -4.90 0.40 12.90
N TYR A 32 -4.08 0.61 11.86
CA TYR A 32 -3.64 1.95 11.47
C TYR A 32 -4.83 2.81 11.02
N LEU A 33 -5.70 2.28 10.15
CA LEU A 33 -6.88 2.99 9.65
C LEU A 33 -7.87 3.31 10.77
N ASN A 34 -7.95 2.46 11.78
CA ASN A 34 -8.78 2.68 12.97
C ASN A 34 -8.10 3.49 14.06
N ARG A 35 -6.94 4.08 13.75
CA ARG A 35 -6.17 4.94 14.66
C ARG A 35 -5.70 4.25 15.94
N ARG A 36 -5.55 2.92 15.88
CA ARG A 36 -4.94 2.13 16.96
C ARG A 36 -3.43 2.11 16.87
N LEU A 37 -2.89 2.36 15.67
CA LEU A 37 -1.47 2.53 15.41
C LEU A 37 -1.24 3.92 14.84
N SER A 38 -0.19 4.60 15.30
CA SER A 38 0.30 5.81 14.67
C SER A 38 1.02 5.45 13.36
N TYR A 39 1.33 6.45 12.55
CA TYR A 39 2.12 6.24 11.34
C TYR A 39 3.49 5.65 11.69
N GLU A 40 4.14 6.13 12.75
CA GLU A 40 5.43 5.63 13.21
C GLU A 40 5.34 4.17 13.64
N GLN A 41 4.28 3.79 14.34
CA GLN A 41 4.04 2.39 14.73
C GLN A 41 3.77 1.50 13.51
N LEU A 42 3.07 2.04 12.51
CA LEU A 42 2.89 1.32 11.23
C LEU A 42 4.25 1.06 10.56
N ILE A 43 5.11 2.07 10.50
CA ILE A 43 6.46 1.92 9.92
C ILE A 43 7.27 0.86 10.68
N GLU A 44 7.25 0.91 12.01
CA GLU A 44 7.93 -0.11 12.84
C GLU A 44 7.39 -1.52 12.57
N GLY A 45 6.08 -1.65 12.48
CA GLY A 45 5.43 -2.93 12.19
C GLY A 45 5.80 -3.46 10.80
N LEU A 46 5.86 -2.59 9.79
CA LEU A 46 6.28 -2.96 8.45
C LEU A 46 7.75 -3.40 8.43
N GLN A 47 8.62 -2.70 9.15
CA GLN A 47 10.04 -3.07 9.24
C GLN A 47 10.25 -4.43 9.89
N LYS A 48 9.47 -4.74 10.93
CA LYS A 48 9.51 -6.05 11.58
C LYS A 48 8.97 -7.17 10.69
N ARG A 49 7.83 -6.91 10.03
CA ARG A 49 7.18 -7.89 9.16
C ARG A 49 8.01 -8.20 7.92
N TYR A 50 8.63 -7.18 7.35
CA TYR A 50 9.45 -7.27 6.13
C TYR A 50 10.90 -6.91 6.47
N SER A 51 11.51 -7.68 7.37
CA SER A 51 12.83 -7.39 7.92
C SER A 51 13.95 -7.37 6.87
N ASP A 52 13.74 -8.04 5.75
CA ASP A 52 14.66 -8.05 4.61
C ASP A 52 14.43 -6.89 3.63
N CYS A 53 13.43 -6.05 3.89
CA CYS A 53 13.06 -4.95 3.00
C CYS A 53 13.49 -3.59 3.57
N SER A 54 13.76 -2.66 2.65
CA SER A 54 13.96 -1.25 2.96
C SER A 54 12.65 -0.50 2.72
N LEU A 55 12.28 0.37 3.65
CA LEU A 55 11.11 1.24 3.47
C LEU A 55 11.57 2.58 2.90
N LEU A 56 10.87 3.05 1.86
CA LEU A 56 11.17 4.32 1.21
C LEU A 56 9.90 5.16 1.15
N GLU A 57 9.93 6.32 1.79
CA GLU A 57 8.83 7.30 1.73
C GLU A 57 9.11 8.25 0.59
N ILE A 58 8.13 8.41 -0.32
CA ILE A 58 8.25 9.33 -1.45
C ILE A 58 7.03 10.23 -1.52
N GLN A 59 7.20 11.42 -2.11
CA GLN A 59 6.13 12.39 -2.34
C GLN A 59 6.05 12.82 -3.80
N SER A 60 6.96 12.34 -4.63
CA SER A 60 7.04 12.69 -6.04
C SER A 60 7.42 11.48 -6.87
N LYS A 61 7.41 11.65 -8.19
CA LYS A 61 7.78 10.58 -9.12
C LYS A 61 9.26 10.24 -8.99
N ILE A 62 9.57 8.93 -8.96
CA ILE A 62 10.93 8.41 -8.96
C ILE A 62 11.09 7.37 -10.07
N ASP A 63 12.33 7.00 -10.36
CA ASP A 63 12.63 5.96 -11.35
C ASP A 63 12.47 4.57 -10.72
N LEU A 64 11.33 3.95 -10.95
CA LEU A 64 11.00 2.63 -10.41
C LEU A 64 11.79 1.50 -11.08
N ALA A 65 12.33 1.72 -12.28
CA ALA A 65 13.10 0.71 -12.98
C ALA A 65 14.40 0.32 -12.25
N LYS A 66 14.88 1.23 -11.38
CA LYS A 66 16.08 1.01 -10.58
C LYS A 66 15.79 0.59 -9.14
N THR A 67 14.51 0.38 -8.82
CA THR A 67 14.12 0.02 -7.47
C THR A 67 14.32 -1.48 -7.23
N ASP A 68 14.95 -1.80 -6.09
CA ASP A 68 15.20 -3.18 -5.68
C ASP A 68 13.90 -3.88 -5.31
N HIS A 69 13.82 -5.20 -5.58
CA HIS A 69 12.68 -6.03 -5.18
C HIS A 69 12.42 -6.02 -3.66
N ASN A 70 13.44 -5.75 -2.87
CA ASN A 70 13.36 -5.69 -1.42
C ASN A 70 13.07 -4.28 -0.90
N THR A 71 12.39 -3.48 -1.70
CA THR A 71 11.95 -2.15 -1.31
C THR A 71 10.43 -2.13 -1.18
N ILE A 72 9.93 -1.45 -0.16
CA ILE A 72 8.51 -1.11 -0.01
C ILE A 72 8.43 0.41 -0.05
N ILE A 73 7.62 0.94 -0.97
CA ILE A 73 7.44 2.38 -1.11
C ILE A 73 6.14 2.79 -0.44
N LEU A 74 6.21 3.86 0.36
CA LEU A 74 5.05 4.51 0.94
C LEU A 74 4.86 5.86 0.26
N PHE A 75 3.63 6.10 -0.23
CA PHE A 75 3.28 7.33 -0.94
C PHE A 75 2.10 7.99 -0.23
N GLU A 76 2.36 9.17 0.34
CA GLU A 76 1.36 9.89 1.13
C GLU A 76 0.31 10.53 0.21
N LYS A 77 -0.96 10.41 0.60
CA LYS A 77 -2.12 11.04 -0.05
C LYS A 77 -2.14 10.85 -1.59
N PRO A 78 -2.23 9.59 -2.05
CA PRO A 78 -2.19 9.32 -3.49
C PRO A 78 -3.30 10.03 -4.28
N HIS A 79 -4.46 10.27 -3.69
CA HIS A 79 -5.59 10.88 -4.39
C HIS A 79 -5.50 12.41 -4.48
N ASP A 80 -4.53 13.03 -3.81
CA ASP A 80 -4.17 14.44 -4.02
C ASP A 80 -3.15 14.58 -5.16
N LYS A 81 -2.56 13.48 -5.61
CA LYS A 81 -1.51 13.42 -6.64
C LYS A 81 -1.78 12.27 -7.60
N GLU A 82 -3.00 12.18 -8.12
CA GLU A 82 -3.47 11.02 -8.89
C GLU A 82 -2.62 10.73 -10.13
N GLU A 83 -2.14 11.75 -10.82
CA GLU A 83 -1.30 11.56 -11.99
C GLU A 83 -0.01 10.83 -11.65
N ILE A 84 0.65 11.25 -10.57
CA ILE A 84 1.87 10.59 -10.08
C ILE A 84 1.54 9.18 -9.58
N TRP A 85 0.50 9.03 -8.75
CA TRP A 85 0.08 7.75 -8.21
C TRP A 85 -0.24 6.74 -9.31
N ASN A 86 -1.01 7.15 -10.31
CA ASN A 86 -1.34 6.29 -11.45
C ASN A 86 -0.11 5.85 -12.22
N SER A 87 0.85 6.73 -12.42
CA SER A 87 2.11 6.38 -13.09
C SER A 87 2.95 5.41 -12.27
N LEU A 88 2.92 5.53 -10.94
CA LEU A 88 3.66 4.64 -10.06
C LEU A 88 3.09 3.22 -10.07
N TYR A 89 1.80 3.06 -9.76
CA TYR A 89 1.24 1.71 -9.64
C TYR A 89 1.05 1.02 -10.98
N SER A 90 1.02 1.77 -12.07
CA SER A 90 0.95 1.19 -13.42
C SER A 90 2.30 0.69 -13.93
N HIS A 91 3.39 1.05 -13.26
CA HIS A 91 4.72 0.66 -13.70
C HIS A 91 4.90 -0.86 -13.63
N PRO A 92 5.49 -1.50 -14.68
CA PRO A 92 5.64 -2.96 -14.73
C PRO A 92 6.41 -3.57 -13.55
N ALA A 93 7.33 -2.82 -12.94
CA ALA A 93 8.11 -3.30 -11.80
C ALA A 93 7.30 -3.42 -10.51
N VAL A 94 6.16 -2.74 -10.42
CA VAL A 94 5.28 -2.79 -9.26
C VAL A 94 4.36 -4.00 -9.38
N ILE A 95 4.41 -4.90 -8.41
CA ILE A 95 3.66 -6.15 -8.44
C ILE A 95 2.38 -6.05 -7.61
N GLN A 96 2.47 -5.54 -6.38
CA GLN A 96 1.29 -5.32 -5.55
C GLN A 96 1.22 -3.87 -5.12
N THR A 97 0.01 -3.33 -5.10
CA THR A 97 -0.26 -1.96 -4.67
C THR A 97 -1.40 -1.98 -3.68
N VAL A 98 -1.24 -1.25 -2.58
CA VAL A 98 -2.31 -1.08 -1.60
C VAL A 98 -2.62 0.41 -1.50
N ASP A 99 -3.88 0.75 -1.75
CA ASP A 99 -4.40 2.12 -1.67
C ASP A 99 -5.32 2.20 -0.45
N LEU A 100 -4.89 2.96 0.56
CA LEU A 100 -5.65 3.20 1.78
C LEU A 100 -6.32 4.58 1.78
N PHE A 101 -6.39 5.23 0.65
CA PHE A 101 -6.84 6.59 0.41
C PHE A 101 -5.81 7.65 0.85
N ASP A 102 -5.46 7.70 2.13
CA ASP A 102 -4.50 8.69 2.65
C ASP A 102 -3.05 8.19 2.59
N LEU A 103 -2.85 6.93 2.24
CA LEU A 103 -1.53 6.32 2.11
C LEU A 103 -1.57 5.24 1.04
N GLY A 104 -0.56 5.19 0.20
CA GLY A 104 -0.36 4.13 -0.77
C GLY A 104 0.91 3.35 -0.46
N LEU A 105 0.88 2.03 -0.72
CA LEU A 105 2.05 1.16 -0.57
C LEU A 105 2.30 0.46 -1.89
N LEU A 106 3.58 0.39 -2.28
CA LEU A 106 4.03 -0.31 -3.49
C LEU A 106 5.00 -1.43 -3.12
N PHE A 107 4.73 -2.64 -3.61
CA PHE A 107 5.54 -3.82 -3.39
C PHE A 107 6.10 -4.33 -4.72
N PHE A 108 7.35 -4.78 -4.72
CA PHE A 108 8.08 -5.13 -5.94
C PHE A 108 8.45 -6.60 -6.07
N LYS A 109 8.19 -7.44 -5.05
CA LYS A 109 8.54 -8.87 -5.11
C LYS A 109 7.67 -9.61 -6.13
N PRO A 110 8.26 -10.34 -7.11
CA PRO A 110 7.50 -11.03 -8.16
C PRO A 110 6.94 -12.36 -7.67
N ILE A 111 6.11 -12.34 -6.63
CA ILE A 111 5.57 -13.54 -5.98
C ILE A 111 4.16 -13.91 -6.45
N CYS A 112 3.54 -13.08 -7.26
CA CYS A 112 2.16 -13.26 -7.73
C CYS A 112 1.93 -12.42 -8.99
N PRO A 113 0.79 -12.61 -9.69
CA PRO A 113 0.38 -11.68 -10.75
C PRO A 113 0.17 -10.28 -10.19
N LYS A 114 0.29 -9.27 -11.06
CA LYS A 114 0.12 -7.87 -10.68
C LYS A 114 -1.29 -7.65 -10.09
N GLN A 115 -1.34 -7.02 -8.91
CA GLN A 115 -2.58 -6.78 -8.18
C GLN A 115 -2.61 -5.37 -7.60
N HIS A 116 -3.79 -4.75 -7.62
CA HIS A 116 -4.01 -3.41 -7.06
C HIS A 116 -5.20 -3.48 -6.10
N PHE A 117 -4.99 -3.14 -4.83
CA PHE A 117 -6.00 -3.25 -3.78
C PHE A 117 -6.42 -1.88 -3.28
N TYR A 118 -7.72 -1.65 -3.21
CA TYR A 118 -8.30 -0.50 -2.50
C TYR A 118 -8.85 -1.03 -1.18
N LEU A 119 -8.27 -0.63 -0.06
CA LEU A 119 -8.66 -1.16 1.25
C LEU A 119 -9.15 -0.03 2.16
N ARG A 120 -10.30 -0.24 2.79
CA ARG A 120 -10.86 0.66 3.80
C ARG A 120 -10.86 -0.03 5.16
N LYS A 121 -11.04 0.77 6.22
CA LYS A 121 -11.10 0.22 7.57
C LYS A 121 -12.34 -0.67 7.74
N MET A 122 -12.17 -1.68 8.55
CA MET A 122 -13.25 -2.53 9.03
C MET A 122 -13.62 -2.05 10.43
N ALA A 123 -14.89 -1.81 10.66
CA ALA A 123 -15.39 -1.32 11.94
C ALA A 123 -15.16 -2.34 13.07
#